data_e7b40a040c705f2ecf384b68a8463eb3
#
_entry.id   e7b40a040c705f2ecf384b68a8463eb3
#
_cell.length_a   1.000
_cell.length_b   1.000
_cell.length_c   1.000
_cell.angle_alpha   90.00
_cell.angle_beta   90.00
_cell.angle_gamma   90.00
#
_symmetry.space_group_name_H-M   'P 1'
#
loop_
_entity.id
_entity.type
_entity.pdbx_description
1 polymer ?
#
loop_
_entity_poly.entity_id
_entity_poly.type
_entity_poly.pdbx_seq_one_letter_code
_entity_poly.pdbx_strand_id
1 'polypeptide(L)'
;SLPVSAFKDYVDGTTPSGTAAYEKRGIAVNVPVWNPENCIQCNRCAYVCPHAVIRPVALTAEEAANAPEGMKTLDLTGMKEYKFTMSVSALDCTGCGSCVNVCPGKKGAKALAMENLEASADEQKYFDYTVKLPVKEDVIAKFKEATVKGSQFKQPLLEFSGACAGCGETPYAKLIT
;
A
#
# COMPACT_ATOMS: atom_id res chain seq x y z
N SER A 1 -29.66 8.04 13.38
CA SER A 1 -29.12 9.42 13.38
C SER A 1 -28.05 9.54 14.45
N LEU A 2 -27.01 10.33 14.18
CA LEU A 2 -25.98 10.63 15.17
C LEU A 2 -26.54 11.67 16.17
N PRO A 3 -26.29 11.52 17.48
CA PRO A 3 -26.66 12.54 18.47
C PRO A 3 -25.79 13.78 18.30
N VAL A 4 -26.34 14.97 18.66
CA VAL A 4 -25.59 16.23 18.58
C VAL A 4 -24.30 16.19 19.43
N SER A 5 -24.30 15.43 20.53
CA SER A 5 -23.13 15.23 21.37
C SER A 5 -21.94 14.56 20.66
N ALA A 6 -22.18 13.85 19.55
CA ALA A 6 -21.07 13.30 18.74
C ALA A 6 -20.21 14.36 18.08
N PHE A 7 -20.71 15.61 17.98
CA PHE A 7 -19.98 16.74 17.37
C PHE A 7 -19.39 17.70 18.41
N LYS A 8 -19.46 17.33 19.69
CA LYS A 8 -18.99 18.19 20.81
C LYS A 8 -17.55 18.67 20.65
N ASP A 9 -16.68 17.79 20.17
CA ASP A 9 -15.25 18.07 20.04
C ASP A 9 -14.88 18.73 18.69
N TYR A 10 -15.89 19.02 17.85
CA TYR A 10 -15.73 19.56 16.48
C TYR A 10 -16.61 20.79 16.24
N VAL A 11 -16.88 21.56 17.29
CA VAL A 11 -17.76 22.75 17.23
C VAL A 11 -17.20 23.89 16.38
N ASP A 12 -15.92 23.87 16.09
CA ASP A 12 -15.20 24.79 15.21
C ASP A 12 -15.28 24.43 13.72
N GLY A 13 -15.94 23.32 13.39
CA GLY A 13 -16.06 22.81 12.01
C GLY A 13 -14.87 21.97 11.53
N THR A 14 -13.90 21.66 12.40
CA THR A 14 -12.83 20.73 12.08
C THR A 14 -13.32 19.28 12.04
N THR A 15 -12.57 18.40 11.43
CA THR A 15 -12.79 16.95 11.43
C THR A 15 -11.49 16.23 11.79
N PRO A 16 -11.54 15.01 12.38
CA PRO A 16 -10.34 14.25 12.65
C PRO A 16 -9.51 14.02 11.38
N SER A 17 -8.19 14.12 11.49
CA SER A 17 -7.28 13.75 10.40
C SER A 17 -7.31 12.24 10.14
N GLY A 18 -6.98 11.83 8.90
CA GLY A 18 -6.85 10.42 8.52
C GLY A 18 -8.17 9.66 8.32
N THR A 19 -9.32 10.34 8.28
CA THR A 19 -10.64 9.70 8.09
C THR A 19 -10.79 9.03 6.73
N ALA A 20 -10.03 9.44 5.70
CA ALA A 20 -10.04 8.82 4.38
C ALA A 20 -9.71 7.31 4.42
N ALA A 21 -8.94 6.85 5.43
CA ALA A 21 -8.64 5.43 5.62
C ALA A 21 -9.88 4.55 5.86
N TYR A 22 -10.99 5.13 6.26
CA TYR A 22 -12.24 4.42 6.59
C TYR A 22 -13.28 4.44 5.46
N GLU A 23 -13.06 5.15 4.36
CA GLU A 23 -14.04 5.25 3.27
C GLU A 23 -14.29 3.91 2.58
N LYS A 24 -13.24 3.17 2.22
CA LYS A 24 -13.32 1.81 1.65
C LYS A 24 -14.41 1.67 0.56
N ARG A 25 -14.37 2.54 -0.46
CA ARG A 25 -15.47 2.67 -1.45
C ARG A 25 -15.57 1.52 -2.44
N GLY A 26 -14.48 0.75 -2.65
CA GLY A 26 -14.48 -0.42 -3.54
C GLY A 26 -14.87 -0.10 -4.99
N ILE A 27 -14.39 1.04 -5.54
CA ILE A 27 -14.82 1.54 -6.87
C ILE A 27 -14.10 0.87 -8.04
N ALA A 28 -13.02 0.16 -7.80
CA ALA A 28 -12.26 -0.51 -8.85
C ALA A 28 -12.97 -1.79 -9.31
N VAL A 29 -13.07 -1.99 -10.62
CA VAL A 29 -13.50 -3.27 -11.19
C VAL A 29 -12.38 -4.31 -11.04
N ASN A 30 -11.14 -3.89 -11.32
CA ASN A 30 -9.96 -4.73 -11.18
C ASN A 30 -8.94 -4.05 -10.27
N VAL A 31 -8.25 -4.85 -9.47
CA VAL A 31 -7.19 -4.43 -8.54
C VAL A 31 -5.89 -5.17 -8.84
N PRO A 32 -4.71 -4.59 -8.49
CA PRO A 32 -3.45 -5.30 -8.71
C PRO A 32 -3.29 -6.43 -7.70
N VAL A 33 -3.04 -7.63 -8.20
CA VAL A 33 -2.66 -8.81 -7.41
C VAL A 33 -1.19 -9.09 -7.60
N TRP A 34 -0.50 -9.40 -6.50
CA TRP A 34 0.94 -9.59 -6.49
C TRP A 34 1.36 -11.04 -6.67
N ASN A 35 2.25 -11.26 -7.64
CA ASN A 35 2.98 -12.51 -7.85
C ASN A 35 4.42 -12.36 -7.33
N PRO A 36 4.77 -13.00 -6.20
CA PRO A 36 6.10 -12.89 -5.61
C PRO A 36 7.22 -13.44 -6.51
N GLU A 37 6.99 -14.48 -7.29
CA GLU A 37 8.02 -15.14 -8.12
C GLU A 37 8.65 -14.19 -9.14
N ASN A 38 7.86 -13.24 -9.64
CA ASN A 38 8.27 -12.26 -10.62
C ASN A 38 8.72 -10.93 -10.01
N CYS A 39 8.66 -10.79 -8.68
CA CYS A 39 8.98 -9.53 -8.00
C CYS A 39 10.49 -9.36 -7.76
N ILE A 40 11.03 -8.22 -8.16
CA ILE A 40 12.43 -7.81 -7.90
C ILE A 40 12.55 -6.83 -6.74
N GLN A 41 11.47 -6.57 -6.01
CA GLN A 41 11.43 -5.70 -4.83
C GLN A 41 11.94 -4.26 -5.10
N CYS A 42 11.61 -3.70 -6.25
CA CYS A 42 12.06 -2.34 -6.64
C CYS A 42 11.17 -1.22 -6.10
N ASN A 43 9.98 -1.52 -5.59
CA ASN A 43 8.98 -0.61 -5.02
C ASN A 43 8.45 0.48 -5.97
N ARG A 44 8.72 0.40 -7.28
CA ARG A 44 8.21 1.38 -8.27
C ARG A 44 6.67 1.44 -8.31
N CYS A 45 6.01 0.30 -8.09
CA CYS A 45 4.55 0.22 -8.04
C CYS A 45 3.96 1.05 -6.90
N ALA A 46 4.59 1.02 -5.71
CA ALA A 46 4.19 1.83 -4.57
C ALA A 46 4.49 3.32 -4.82
N TYR A 47 5.65 3.61 -5.43
CA TYR A 47 6.08 4.98 -5.73
C TYR A 47 5.11 5.73 -6.63
N VAL A 48 4.60 5.08 -7.70
CA VAL A 48 3.69 5.72 -8.66
C VAL A 48 2.23 5.68 -8.25
N CYS A 49 1.88 4.99 -7.16
CA CYS A 49 0.49 4.89 -6.75
C CYS A 49 -0.05 6.24 -6.26
N PRO A 50 -1.05 6.86 -6.93
CA PRO A 50 -1.57 8.17 -6.56
C PRO A 50 -2.27 8.19 -5.20
N HIS A 51 -2.72 7.00 -4.73
CA HIS A 51 -3.54 6.86 -3.52
C HIS A 51 -2.79 6.16 -2.38
N ALA A 52 -1.52 5.77 -2.59
CA ALA A 52 -0.70 5.03 -1.64
C ALA A 52 -1.37 3.74 -1.11
N VAL A 53 -2.11 3.05 -1.97
CA VAL A 53 -2.87 1.83 -1.64
C VAL A 53 -2.11 0.54 -1.90
N ILE A 54 -0.95 0.60 -2.55
CA ILE A 54 -0.03 -0.52 -2.73
C ILE A 54 1.28 -0.19 -2.02
N ARG A 55 1.69 -1.06 -1.07
CA ARG A 55 2.80 -0.78 -0.15
C ARG A 55 3.71 -1.98 0.01
N PRO A 56 5.04 -1.79 -0.08
CA PRO A 56 5.99 -2.79 0.36
C PRO A 56 6.05 -2.81 1.88
N VAL A 57 6.04 -3.98 2.47
CA VAL A 57 6.16 -4.14 3.91
C VAL A 57 7.28 -5.12 4.24
N ALA A 58 8.14 -4.74 5.17
CA ALA A 58 9.12 -5.63 5.78
C ALA A 58 8.53 -6.23 7.06
N LEU A 59 8.57 -7.53 7.17
CA LEU A 59 8.00 -8.31 8.27
C LEU A 59 9.11 -9.02 9.03
N THR A 60 9.06 -8.99 10.35
CA THR A 60 9.87 -9.91 11.17
C THR A 60 9.40 -11.36 10.97
N ALA A 61 10.17 -12.33 11.42
CA ALA A 61 9.75 -13.73 11.35
C ALA A 61 8.45 -13.99 12.14
N GLU A 62 8.28 -13.32 13.26
CA GLU A 62 7.07 -13.40 14.08
C GLU A 62 5.86 -12.76 13.38
N GLU A 63 6.03 -11.57 12.83
CA GLU A 63 4.97 -10.90 12.05
C GLU A 63 4.57 -11.71 10.83
N ALA A 64 5.51 -12.37 10.16
CA ALA A 64 5.21 -13.25 9.04
C ALA A 64 4.48 -14.53 9.47
N ALA A 65 4.79 -15.08 10.65
CA ALA A 65 4.11 -16.25 11.20
C ALA A 65 2.66 -15.95 11.65
N ASN A 66 2.41 -14.72 12.11
CA ASN A 66 1.09 -14.25 12.54
C ASN A 66 0.25 -13.65 11.38
N ALA A 67 0.77 -13.67 10.15
CA ALA A 67 0.08 -13.11 8.99
C ALA A 67 -1.19 -13.91 8.65
N PRO A 68 -2.21 -13.27 8.09
CA PRO A 68 -3.40 -13.96 7.62
C PRO A 68 -3.08 -15.09 6.65
N GLU A 69 -3.82 -16.19 6.74
CA GLU A 69 -3.66 -17.33 5.85
C GLU A 69 -3.77 -16.90 4.38
N GLY A 70 -2.86 -17.42 3.54
CA GLY A 70 -2.78 -17.10 2.12
C GLY A 70 -1.92 -15.89 1.78
N MET A 71 -1.49 -15.07 2.76
CA MET A 71 -0.62 -13.92 2.51
C MET A 71 0.76 -14.39 2.02
N LYS A 72 1.13 -13.96 0.82
CA LYS A 72 2.41 -14.33 0.19
C LYS A 72 3.55 -13.48 0.74
N THR A 73 4.71 -14.10 0.95
CA THR A 73 5.94 -13.41 1.39
C THR A 73 7.16 -13.93 0.64
N LEU A 74 8.22 -13.12 0.60
CA LEU A 74 9.56 -13.46 0.12
C LEU A 74 10.60 -13.08 1.18
N ASP A 75 11.83 -13.58 1.05
CA ASP A 75 12.95 -13.01 1.80
C ASP A 75 13.23 -11.59 1.29
N LEU A 76 13.46 -10.65 2.19
CA LEU A 76 13.83 -9.28 1.81
C LEU A 76 15.24 -9.28 1.24
N THR A 77 15.36 -8.93 -0.03
CA THR A 77 16.66 -8.87 -0.71
C THR A 77 17.59 -7.87 -0.05
N GLY A 78 18.70 -8.36 0.51
CA GLY A 78 19.70 -7.55 1.20
C GLY A 78 19.55 -7.48 2.72
N MET A 79 18.45 -8.04 3.27
CA MET A 79 18.20 -8.17 4.73
C MET A 79 17.38 -9.45 4.98
N LYS A 80 18.07 -10.58 5.07
CA LYS A 80 17.43 -11.92 5.17
C LYS A 80 16.71 -12.17 6.50
N GLU A 81 16.97 -11.36 7.50
CA GLU A 81 16.25 -11.34 8.78
C GLU A 81 14.79 -10.90 8.66
N TYR A 82 14.46 -10.23 7.53
CA TYR A 82 13.10 -9.80 7.23
C TYR A 82 12.48 -10.57 6.07
N LYS A 83 11.18 -10.74 6.13
CA LYS A 83 10.34 -11.11 5.00
C LYS A 83 9.81 -9.86 4.31
N PHE A 84 9.50 -9.97 3.04
CA PHE A 84 8.94 -8.91 2.21
C PHE A 84 7.57 -9.33 1.69
N THR A 85 6.62 -8.44 1.73
CA THR A 85 5.33 -8.57 1.03
C THR A 85 4.97 -7.28 0.31
N MET A 86 4.14 -7.40 -0.71
CA MET A 86 3.51 -6.25 -1.37
C MET A 86 2.01 -6.29 -1.04
N SER A 87 1.58 -5.34 -0.25
CA SER A 87 0.23 -5.27 0.29
C SER A 87 -0.62 -4.28 -0.51
N VAL A 88 -1.87 -4.62 -0.77
CA VAL A 88 -2.79 -3.81 -1.58
C VAL A 88 -4.09 -3.57 -0.83
N SER A 89 -4.46 -2.29 -0.63
CA SER A 89 -5.81 -1.93 -0.19
C SER A 89 -6.77 -2.00 -1.37
N ALA A 90 -7.42 -3.15 -1.55
CA ALA A 90 -8.30 -3.41 -2.68
C ALA A 90 -9.51 -2.46 -2.71
N LEU A 91 -10.07 -2.13 -1.53
CA LEU A 91 -11.23 -1.25 -1.41
C LEU A 91 -10.93 0.24 -1.59
N ASP A 92 -9.67 0.66 -1.45
CA ASP A 92 -9.24 2.04 -1.69
C ASP A 92 -8.60 2.20 -3.09
N CYS A 93 -8.35 1.09 -3.79
CA CYS A 93 -7.81 1.11 -5.15
C CYS A 93 -8.82 1.71 -6.13
N THR A 94 -8.33 2.51 -7.08
CA THR A 94 -9.15 3.11 -8.15
C THR A 94 -9.06 2.37 -9.48
N GLY A 95 -8.30 1.27 -9.54
CA GLY A 95 -8.17 0.42 -10.73
C GLY A 95 -7.38 1.05 -11.89
N CYS A 96 -6.59 2.10 -11.66
CA CYS A 96 -5.93 2.87 -12.73
C CYS A 96 -4.83 2.12 -13.50
N GLY A 97 -4.30 1.00 -12.96
CA GLY A 97 -3.28 0.17 -13.62
C GLY A 97 -1.85 0.74 -13.64
N SER A 98 -1.60 1.94 -13.11
CA SER A 98 -0.27 2.59 -13.13
C SER A 98 0.82 1.71 -12.53
N CYS A 99 0.54 1.01 -11.42
CA CYS A 99 1.48 0.11 -10.76
C CYS A 99 1.88 -1.09 -11.63
N VAL A 100 0.93 -1.65 -12.39
CA VAL A 100 1.19 -2.75 -13.34
C VAL A 100 2.00 -2.24 -14.54
N ASN A 101 1.70 -1.04 -15.02
CA ASN A 101 2.41 -0.46 -16.18
C ASN A 101 3.90 -0.25 -15.90
N VAL A 102 4.27 0.26 -14.73
CA VAL A 102 5.67 0.52 -14.35
C VAL A 102 6.41 -0.70 -13.82
N CYS A 103 5.72 -1.81 -13.60
CA CYS A 103 6.35 -3.01 -13.08
C CYS A 103 7.30 -3.64 -14.13
N PRO A 104 8.62 -3.67 -13.86
CA PRO A 104 9.57 -4.28 -14.79
C PRO A 104 9.50 -5.81 -14.75
N GLY A 105 9.08 -6.35 -13.60
CA GLY A 105 9.08 -7.78 -13.36
C GLY A 105 10.45 -8.42 -13.42
N LYS A 106 10.47 -9.75 -13.47
CA LYS A 106 11.67 -10.57 -13.61
C LYS A 106 11.72 -11.13 -15.02
N LYS A 107 12.78 -10.80 -15.77
CA LYS A 107 12.93 -11.21 -17.18
C LYS A 107 11.73 -10.84 -18.08
N GLY A 108 11.09 -9.70 -17.80
CA GLY A 108 9.92 -9.22 -18.54
C GLY A 108 8.55 -9.75 -18.06
N ALA A 109 8.54 -10.75 -17.17
CA ALA A 109 7.29 -11.21 -16.55
C ALA A 109 6.93 -10.32 -15.37
N LYS A 110 5.80 -9.59 -15.50
CA LYS A 110 5.36 -8.64 -14.47
C LYS A 110 5.01 -9.34 -13.16
N ALA A 111 5.31 -8.68 -12.05
CA ALA A 111 4.97 -9.15 -10.70
C ALA A 111 3.57 -8.70 -10.25
N LEU A 112 2.87 -7.91 -11.05
CA LEU A 112 1.52 -7.46 -10.79
C LEU A 112 0.65 -7.72 -12.01
N ALA A 113 -0.55 -8.24 -11.77
CA ALA A 113 -1.63 -8.38 -12.74
C ALA A 113 -2.88 -7.67 -12.20
N MET A 114 -3.71 -7.12 -13.09
CA MET A 114 -5.02 -6.60 -12.69
C MET A 114 -6.02 -7.75 -12.71
N GLU A 115 -6.63 -8.02 -11.57
CA GLU A 115 -7.62 -9.09 -11.38
C GLU A 115 -8.92 -8.52 -10.81
N ASN A 116 -10.02 -9.22 -11.00
CA ASN A 116 -11.33 -8.77 -10.52
C ASN A 116 -11.33 -8.57 -9.01
N LEU A 117 -11.91 -7.45 -8.55
CA LEU A 117 -11.97 -7.08 -7.14
C LEU A 117 -12.62 -8.17 -6.26
N GLU A 118 -13.73 -8.75 -6.72
CA GLU A 118 -14.46 -9.75 -5.94
C GLU A 118 -13.63 -11.03 -5.75
N ALA A 119 -12.90 -11.45 -6.78
CA ALA A 119 -11.98 -12.59 -6.71
C ALA A 119 -10.74 -12.32 -5.86
N SER A 120 -10.42 -11.04 -5.63
CA SER A 120 -9.22 -10.58 -4.92
C SER A 120 -9.53 -9.95 -3.56
N ALA A 121 -10.70 -10.25 -2.98
CA ALA A 121 -11.16 -9.64 -1.72
C ALA A 121 -10.21 -9.88 -0.53
N ASP A 122 -9.45 -10.97 -0.55
CA ASP A 122 -8.47 -11.29 0.50
C ASP A 122 -7.30 -10.31 0.57
N GLU A 123 -6.98 -9.61 -0.53
CA GLU A 123 -5.94 -8.58 -0.54
C GLU A 123 -6.22 -7.48 0.51
N GLN A 124 -7.50 -7.15 0.75
CA GLN A 124 -7.86 -6.18 1.78
C GLN A 124 -7.48 -6.67 3.19
N LYS A 125 -7.68 -7.96 3.49
CA LYS A 125 -7.31 -8.54 4.79
C LYS A 125 -5.79 -8.45 5.03
N TYR A 126 -5.01 -8.69 3.97
CA TYR A 126 -3.55 -8.60 4.03
C TYR A 126 -3.11 -7.15 4.28
N PHE A 127 -3.75 -6.19 3.61
CA PHE A 127 -3.48 -4.78 3.83
C PHE A 127 -3.86 -4.35 5.26
N ASP A 128 -5.05 -4.72 5.75
CA ASP A 128 -5.53 -4.36 7.08
C ASP A 128 -4.65 -4.95 8.21
N TYR A 129 -3.97 -6.05 7.93
CA TYR A 129 -2.94 -6.59 8.82
C TYR A 129 -1.66 -5.77 8.75
N THR A 130 -1.13 -5.56 7.55
CA THR A 130 0.19 -4.96 7.36
C THR A 130 0.24 -3.48 7.71
N VAL A 131 -0.85 -2.74 7.54
CA VAL A 131 -0.92 -1.30 7.87
C VAL A 131 -0.79 -1.00 9.36
N LYS A 132 -1.06 -1.99 10.21
CA LYS A 132 -0.95 -1.89 11.68
C LYS A 132 0.46 -2.17 12.20
N LEU A 133 1.33 -2.71 11.36
CA LEU A 133 2.69 -3.07 11.75
C LEU A 133 3.58 -1.83 11.86
N PRO A 134 4.52 -1.81 12.79
CA PRO A 134 5.44 -0.70 12.93
C PRO A 134 6.38 -0.61 11.72
N VAL A 135 6.70 0.62 11.33
CA VAL A 135 7.73 0.90 10.32
C VAL A 135 9.09 0.40 10.82
N LYS A 136 9.89 -0.16 9.94
CA LYS A 136 11.23 -0.70 10.25
C LYS A 136 12.30 0.33 9.84
N GLU A 137 12.76 1.12 10.79
CA GLU A 137 13.73 2.20 10.55
C GLU A 137 15.08 1.68 10.01
N ASP A 138 15.52 0.52 10.46
CA ASP A 138 16.74 -0.15 9.96
C ASP A 138 16.61 -0.57 8.49
N VAL A 139 15.42 -0.96 8.04
CA VAL A 139 15.14 -1.26 6.62
C VAL A 139 15.22 0.02 5.79
N ILE A 140 14.64 1.12 6.27
CA ILE A 140 14.71 2.43 5.60
C ILE A 140 16.17 2.89 5.51
N ALA A 141 16.91 2.82 6.61
CA ALA A 141 18.32 3.18 6.67
C ALA A 141 19.17 2.35 5.68
N LYS A 142 18.91 1.04 5.62
CA LYS A 142 19.61 0.11 4.72
C LYS A 142 19.43 0.46 3.25
N PHE A 143 18.19 0.72 2.83
CA PHE A 143 17.87 1.01 1.43
C PHE A 143 17.96 2.49 1.07
N LYS A 144 18.27 3.35 2.03
CA LYS A 144 18.38 4.82 1.95
C LYS A 144 17.06 5.50 1.58
N GLU A 145 16.56 6.31 2.48
CA GLU A 145 15.31 7.06 2.33
C GLU A 145 15.23 7.87 1.02
N ALA A 146 16.36 8.42 0.56
CA ALA A 146 16.44 9.21 -0.67
C ALA A 146 16.31 8.38 -1.97
N THR A 147 16.08 7.06 -1.88
CA THR A 147 15.88 6.19 -3.05
C THR A 147 14.41 5.81 -3.19
N VAL A 148 13.98 5.48 -4.44
CA VAL A 148 12.63 4.94 -4.69
C VAL A 148 12.34 3.72 -3.82
N LYS A 149 13.31 2.81 -3.66
CA LYS A 149 13.12 1.61 -2.85
C LYS A 149 12.98 1.94 -1.37
N GLY A 150 13.86 2.75 -0.81
CA GLY A 150 13.90 3.06 0.62
C GLY A 150 12.74 3.93 1.07
N SER A 151 12.40 4.98 0.30
CA SER A 151 11.29 5.89 0.64
C SER A 151 9.95 5.19 0.80
N GLN A 152 9.71 4.12 0.04
CA GLN A 152 8.42 3.43 0.05
C GLN A 152 8.21 2.51 1.26
N PHE A 153 9.24 2.24 2.07
CA PHE A 153 9.07 1.55 3.36
C PHE A 153 8.59 2.47 4.49
N LYS A 154 8.56 3.79 4.26
CA LYS A 154 7.97 4.75 5.20
C LYS A 154 6.44 4.73 5.12
N GLN A 155 5.80 5.18 6.20
CA GLN A 155 4.37 5.51 6.17
C GLN A 155 4.16 6.69 5.22
N PRO A 156 3.31 6.58 4.18
CA PRO A 156 2.97 7.71 3.33
C PRO A 156 2.26 8.81 4.14
N LEU A 157 2.65 10.07 3.94
CA LEU A 157 1.97 11.22 4.58
C LEU A 157 0.67 11.58 3.85
N LEU A 158 0.61 11.36 2.52
CA LEU A 158 -0.63 11.48 1.74
C LEU A 158 -1.10 10.10 1.33
N GLU A 159 -2.25 9.68 1.80
CA GLU A 159 -2.81 8.36 1.54
C GLU A 159 -4.33 8.42 1.35
N PHE A 160 -4.88 7.45 0.61
CA PHE A 160 -6.31 7.30 0.34
C PHE A 160 -6.98 8.57 -0.19
N SER A 161 -6.29 9.34 -1.04
CA SER A 161 -6.83 10.57 -1.60
C SER A 161 -8.08 10.29 -2.43
N GLY A 162 -9.06 11.21 -2.41
CA GLY A 162 -10.25 11.17 -3.26
C GLY A 162 -10.01 11.61 -4.71
N ALA A 163 -8.74 11.72 -5.13
CA ALA A 163 -8.38 12.12 -6.49
C ALA A 163 -8.82 11.10 -7.55
N CYS A 164 -8.92 11.53 -8.80
CA CYS A 164 -9.29 10.68 -9.93
C CYS A 164 -8.36 9.47 -10.09
N ALA A 165 -8.86 8.40 -10.69
CA ALA A 165 -8.08 7.21 -11.00
C ALA A 165 -6.87 7.56 -11.87
N GLY A 166 -5.65 7.19 -11.41
CA GLY A 166 -4.41 7.50 -12.11
C GLY A 166 -4.02 8.98 -12.11
N CYS A 167 -4.53 9.78 -11.16
CA CYS A 167 -4.22 11.20 -11.05
C CYS A 167 -2.70 11.45 -11.10
N GLY A 168 -2.28 12.34 -12.03
CA GLY A 168 -0.87 12.69 -12.20
C GLY A 168 -0.36 13.73 -11.20
N GLU A 169 -1.24 14.43 -10.50
CA GLU A 169 -0.90 15.47 -9.52
C GLU A 169 -0.61 14.90 -8.13
N THR A 170 -1.40 13.92 -7.69
CA THR A 170 -1.26 13.32 -6.34
C THR A 170 0.15 12.77 -6.05
N PRO A 171 0.88 12.15 -7.00
CA PRO A 171 2.26 11.74 -6.77
C PRO A 171 3.21 12.90 -6.41
N TYR A 172 3.00 14.10 -6.93
CA TYR A 172 3.80 15.28 -6.56
C TYR A 172 3.52 15.68 -5.11
N ALA A 173 2.24 15.75 -4.71
CA ALA A 173 1.89 16.03 -3.33
C ALA A 173 2.52 15.00 -2.37
N LYS A 174 2.45 13.71 -2.72
CA LYS A 174 3.05 12.61 -1.96
C LYS A 174 4.57 12.71 -1.83
N LEU A 175 5.26 13.33 -2.80
CA LEU A 175 6.72 13.47 -2.81
C LEU A 175 7.20 14.73 -2.07
N ILE A 176 6.35 15.75 -1.96
CA ILE A 176 6.69 17.03 -1.35
C ILE A 176 6.43 17.01 0.16
N THR A 177 5.45 16.24 0.61
CA THR A 177 5.10 16.05 2.03
C THR A 177 6.01 15.04 2.69
#